data_9209d9a5dc76b593beb879e3ece97e6f
#
_entry.id   9209d9a5dc76b593beb879e3ece97e6f
#
_cell.length_a   1.000
_cell.length_b   1.000
_cell.length_c   1.000
_cell.angle_alpha   90.00
_cell.angle_beta   90.00
_cell.angle_gamma   90.00
#
_symmetry.space_group_name_H-M   'P 1'
#
loop_
_entity.id
_entity.type
_entity.pdbx_description
1 polymer ?
#
loop_
_entity_poly.entity_id
_entity_poly.type
_entity_poly.pdbx_seq_one_letter_code
_entity_poly.pdbx_strand_id
1 'polypeptide(L)'
;NSGVYDVDATDTIQSLSGAGAVELASGIILTTGDGGDYTVSGVVSGAGSLTKAGSGTLTFSANNTYTGDTTISSGTLKLTGTLADTTDVINSGTYDVDVTDTIQSLSGSGAVELASGITLTTGDSGDDTVSGVISGTGSLEKTGSGTLTFSGSNTYTGDTTISAGTLKLTGTLADTTDVINSGTYDVDASDTIQSLSGSGAVELASGITLTTGDSGD
;
A
#
# COMPACT_ATOMS: atom_id res chain seq x y z
N ASN A 1 11.13 23.31 5.60
CA ASN A 1 10.86 23.39 7.02
C ASN A 1 12.09 22.94 7.84
N SER A 2 12.51 23.73 8.81
CA SER A 2 13.64 23.42 9.72
C SER A 2 13.23 23.51 11.19
N GLY A 3 12.00 23.90 11.48
CA GLY A 3 11.38 23.96 12.81
C GLY A 3 10.17 23.04 12.87
N VAL A 4 9.20 23.36 13.70
CA VAL A 4 7.89 22.69 13.70
C VAL A 4 6.96 23.46 12.75
N TYR A 5 6.29 22.74 11.89
CA TYR A 5 5.15 23.25 11.13
C TYR A 5 3.87 22.65 11.73
N ASP A 6 3.21 23.46 12.51
CA ASP A 6 1.98 23.10 13.20
C ASP A 6 0.78 23.50 12.32
N VAL A 7 -0.08 22.55 12.00
CA VAL A 7 -1.18 22.69 11.04
C VAL A 7 -2.50 22.46 11.79
N ASP A 8 -3.11 23.56 12.23
CA ASP A 8 -4.36 23.55 13.00
C ASP A 8 -5.63 23.73 12.16
N ALA A 9 -5.47 23.93 10.84
CA ALA A 9 -6.58 24.08 9.91
C ALA A 9 -6.26 23.37 8.60
N THR A 10 -7.29 22.85 7.94
CA THR A 10 -7.14 22.28 6.58
C THR A 10 -6.53 23.31 5.65
N ASP A 11 -5.45 22.95 4.99
CA ASP A 11 -4.65 23.84 4.17
C ASP A 11 -4.11 23.16 2.93
N THR A 12 -3.78 23.96 1.93
CA THR A 12 -3.13 23.48 0.68
C THR A 12 -1.88 24.30 0.45
N ILE A 13 -0.73 23.63 0.39
CA ILE A 13 0.57 24.21 0.14
C ILE A 13 1.18 23.62 -1.14
N GLN A 14 1.98 24.41 -1.86
CA GLN A 14 2.63 23.93 -3.08
C GLN A 14 3.62 22.80 -2.81
N SER A 15 4.41 22.90 -1.73
CA SER A 15 5.43 21.91 -1.43
C SER A 15 5.67 21.76 0.06
N LEU A 16 6.01 20.55 0.46
CA LEU A 16 6.45 20.23 1.80
C LEU A 16 7.83 19.58 1.74
N SER A 17 8.82 20.15 2.42
CA SER A 17 10.18 19.61 2.44
C SER A 17 10.96 20.01 3.68
N GLY A 18 12.05 19.31 3.95
CA GLY A 18 13.02 19.62 5.00
C GLY A 18 12.97 18.71 6.21
N ALA A 19 13.81 19.01 7.21
CA ALA A 19 14.03 18.17 8.38
C ALA A 19 13.20 18.58 9.62
N GLY A 20 12.40 19.64 9.51
CA GLY A 20 11.52 20.07 10.59
C GLY A 20 10.32 19.15 10.76
N ALA A 21 9.85 19.00 11.99
CA ALA A 21 8.64 18.24 12.26
C ALA A 21 7.40 18.91 11.65
N VAL A 22 6.41 18.10 11.32
CA VAL A 22 5.06 18.54 10.91
C VAL A 22 4.06 17.94 11.89
N GLU A 23 3.19 18.76 12.44
CA GLU A 23 2.15 18.31 13.35
C GLU A 23 0.77 18.61 12.75
N LEU A 24 -0.03 17.58 12.56
CA LEU A 24 -1.35 17.67 11.93
C LEU A 24 -2.43 17.53 13.00
N ALA A 25 -3.18 18.60 13.28
CA ALA A 25 -4.26 18.55 14.24
C ALA A 25 -5.37 17.58 13.80
N SER A 26 -6.14 17.08 14.75
CA SER A 26 -7.25 16.15 14.49
C SER A 26 -8.31 16.77 13.57
N GLY A 27 -8.75 15.98 12.58
CA GLY A 27 -9.82 16.36 11.65
C GLY A 27 -9.42 17.34 10.55
N ILE A 28 -8.13 17.70 10.45
CA ILE A 28 -7.63 18.54 9.36
C ILE A 28 -7.02 17.69 8.23
N ILE A 29 -6.93 18.29 7.05
CA ILE A 29 -6.24 17.70 5.90
C ILE A 29 -5.18 18.70 5.43
N LEU A 30 -3.93 18.27 5.40
CA LEU A 30 -2.87 18.99 4.72
C LEU A 30 -2.71 18.46 3.29
N THR A 31 -2.99 19.29 2.29
CA THR A 31 -2.73 18.94 0.89
C THR A 31 -1.39 19.55 0.45
N THR A 32 -0.54 18.74 -0.16
CA THR A 32 0.78 19.21 -0.64
C THR A 32 1.17 18.55 -1.95
N GLY A 33 1.92 19.26 -2.76
CA GLY A 33 2.55 18.79 -3.99
C GLY A 33 2.21 19.63 -5.21
N ASP A 34 3.23 19.84 -6.02
CA ASP A 34 3.16 20.41 -7.36
C ASP A 34 3.86 19.49 -8.38
N GLY A 35 4.59 19.99 -9.34
CA GLY A 35 5.36 19.20 -10.30
C GLY A 35 6.80 18.90 -9.86
N GLY A 36 7.23 19.39 -8.71
CA GLY A 36 8.58 19.21 -8.19
C GLY A 36 8.74 18.00 -7.28
N ASP A 37 9.99 17.58 -7.07
CA ASP A 37 10.35 16.48 -6.18
C ASP A 37 10.85 17.03 -4.86
N TYR A 38 10.27 16.54 -3.76
CA TYR A 38 10.53 17.04 -2.42
C TYR A 38 10.77 15.91 -1.44
N THR A 39 11.62 16.16 -0.42
CA THR A 39 11.88 15.21 0.65
C THR A 39 11.53 15.83 2.00
N VAL A 40 10.70 15.14 2.75
CA VAL A 40 10.42 15.39 4.16
C VAL A 40 11.21 14.38 4.98
N SER A 41 12.26 14.88 5.65
CA SER A 41 13.09 14.07 6.55
C SER A 41 12.76 14.30 8.03
N GLY A 42 11.87 15.24 8.33
CA GLY A 42 11.25 15.38 9.65
C GLY A 42 10.06 14.46 9.80
N VAL A 43 9.71 14.16 11.04
CA VAL A 43 8.54 13.33 11.35
C VAL A 43 7.26 14.12 11.09
N VAL A 44 6.32 13.51 10.39
CA VAL A 44 4.92 13.96 10.33
C VAL A 44 4.14 13.21 11.41
N SER A 45 3.46 13.95 12.28
CA SER A 45 2.76 13.43 13.46
C SER A 45 1.36 14.04 13.61
N GLY A 46 0.59 13.56 14.59
CA GLY A 46 -0.74 14.06 14.90
C GLY A 46 -1.86 13.15 14.40
N ALA A 47 -3.10 13.65 14.45
CA ALA A 47 -4.29 12.88 14.09
C ALA A 47 -5.01 13.41 12.81
N GLY A 48 -4.38 14.32 12.10
CA GLY A 48 -4.85 14.82 10.81
C GLY A 48 -4.42 13.93 9.65
N SER A 49 -4.98 14.19 8.49
CA SER A 49 -4.75 13.46 7.24
C SER A 49 -3.83 14.23 6.29
N LEU A 50 -3.19 13.51 5.37
CA LEU A 50 -2.32 14.09 4.37
C LEU A 50 -2.80 13.72 2.96
N THR A 51 -2.85 14.70 2.07
CA THR A 51 -3.08 14.48 0.64
C THR A 51 -1.84 14.87 -0.16
N LYS A 52 -1.25 13.90 -0.85
CA LYS A 52 -0.23 14.13 -1.87
C LYS A 52 -0.92 14.44 -3.19
N ALA A 53 -0.74 15.67 -3.69
CA ALA A 53 -1.24 16.14 -4.97
C ALA A 53 -0.07 16.49 -5.92
N GLY A 54 -0.39 16.96 -7.14
CA GLY A 54 0.63 17.33 -8.13
C GLY A 54 1.39 16.13 -8.71
N SER A 55 2.11 16.33 -9.81
CA SER A 55 2.74 15.26 -10.60
C SER A 55 4.14 14.85 -10.12
N GLY A 56 4.74 15.60 -9.21
CA GLY A 56 6.09 15.33 -8.69
C GLY A 56 6.10 14.25 -7.60
N THR A 57 7.29 13.96 -7.08
CA THR A 57 7.53 12.98 -6.02
C THR A 57 7.61 13.65 -4.65
N LEU A 58 6.85 13.15 -3.67
CA LEU A 58 7.04 13.45 -2.26
C LEU A 58 7.68 12.25 -1.58
N THR A 59 8.91 12.42 -1.08
CA THR A 59 9.62 11.37 -0.36
C THR A 59 9.47 11.58 1.15
N PHE A 60 8.98 10.58 1.86
CA PHE A 60 9.02 10.50 3.32
C PHE A 60 10.18 9.62 3.76
N SER A 61 11.17 10.22 4.44
CA SER A 61 12.36 9.47 4.88
C SER A 61 12.43 9.27 6.40
N ALA A 62 11.48 9.82 7.15
CA ALA A 62 11.31 9.56 8.57
C ALA A 62 10.22 8.52 8.83
N ASN A 63 10.22 7.93 10.04
CA ASN A 63 9.12 7.12 10.51
C ASN A 63 8.00 8.05 11.02
N ASN A 64 6.96 8.17 10.21
CA ASN A 64 5.85 9.07 10.47
C ASN A 64 4.84 8.43 11.43
N THR A 65 4.19 9.25 12.23
CA THR A 65 3.29 8.78 13.30
C THR A 65 1.91 9.42 13.26
N TYR A 66 1.58 10.16 12.21
CA TYR A 66 0.21 10.66 12.04
C TYR A 66 -0.75 9.51 11.76
N THR A 67 -1.96 9.61 12.30
CA THR A 67 -2.93 8.51 12.30
C THR A 67 -4.14 8.72 11.39
N GLY A 68 -4.19 9.87 10.70
CA GLY A 68 -5.20 10.10 9.68
C GLY A 68 -4.81 9.49 8.33
N ASP A 69 -5.71 9.52 7.36
CA ASP A 69 -5.53 8.91 6.05
C ASP A 69 -4.41 9.58 5.24
N THR A 70 -3.77 8.78 4.41
CA THR A 70 -2.86 9.23 3.37
C THR A 70 -3.51 9.07 2.01
N THR A 71 -3.88 10.17 1.38
CA THR A 71 -4.44 10.15 0.02
C THR A 71 -3.36 10.54 -1.00
N ILE A 72 -3.09 9.66 -1.96
CA ILE A 72 -2.22 9.94 -3.10
C ILE A 72 -3.12 10.25 -4.29
N SER A 73 -3.40 11.53 -4.51
CA SER A 73 -4.30 11.96 -5.60
C SER A 73 -3.62 11.95 -6.96
N SER A 74 -2.31 12.24 -7.01
CA SER A 74 -1.50 12.20 -8.24
C SER A 74 -0.01 12.24 -7.92
N GLY A 75 0.84 11.94 -8.92
CA GLY A 75 2.29 11.85 -8.78
C GLY A 75 2.70 10.67 -7.90
N THR A 76 3.84 10.78 -7.21
CA THR A 76 4.40 9.70 -6.41
C THR A 76 4.52 10.08 -4.95
N LEU A 77 4.03 9.24 -4.05
CA LEU A 77 4.47 9.20 -2.66
C LEU A 77 5.50 8.08 -2.51
N LYS A 78 6.72 8.45 -2.18
CA LYS A 78 7.83 7.51 -1.96
C LYS A 78 8.12 7.37 -0.48
N LEU A 79 8.17 6.14 0.02
CA LEU A 79 8.56 5.83 1.38
C LEU A 79 9.97 5.23 1.43
N THR A 80 10.86 5.89 2.15
CA THR A 80 12.13 5.34 2.63
C THR A 80 12.18 5.30 4.17
N GLY A 81 11.20 5.90 4.82
CA GLY A 81 10.75 5.70 6.20
C GLY A 81 9.34 5.13 6.21
N THR A 82 8.69 5.00 7.37
CA THR A 82 7.40 4.33 7.52
C THR A 82 6.23 5.30 7.67
N LEU A 83 5.01 4.82 7.43
CA LEU A 83 3.77 5.40 7.92
C LEU A 83 3.40 4.80 9.29
N ALA A 84 2.35 5.30 9.93
CA ALA A 84 1.80 4.66 11.12
C ALA A 84 0.95 3.43 10.71
N ASP A 85 1.00 2.37 11.51
CA ASP A 85 0.25 1.11 11.27
C ASP A 85 -1.28 1.32 11.22
N THR A 86 -1.76 2.48 11.67
CA THR A 86 -3.18 2.87 11.69
C THR A 86 -3.59 3.77 10.53
N THR A 87 -2.71 4.00 9.56
CA THR A 87 -2.96 4.89 8.42
C THR A 87 -3.61 4.11 7.27
N ASP A 88 -4.73 4.62 6.77
CA ASP A 88 -5.32 4.15 5.51
C ASP A 88 -4.63 4.84 4.32
N VAL A 89 -4.25 4.07 3.30
CA VAL A 89 -3.64 4.59 2.08
C VAL A 89 -4.63 4.48 0.92
N ILE A 90 -5.09 5.64 0.42
CA ILE A 90 -5.99 5.76 -0.73
C ILE A 90 -5.17 6.22 -1.93
N ASN A 91 -4.86 5.31 -2.85
CA ASN A 91 -3.91 5.57 -3.92
C ASN A 91 -4.57 5.73 -5.30
N SER A 92 -4.45 6.92 -5.89
CA SER A 92 -4.81 7.21 -7.28
C SER A 92 -3.59 7.64 -8.13
N GLY A 93 -2.41 7.73 -7.51
CA GLY A 93 -1.13 8.04 -8.15
C GLY A 93 -0.19 6.83 -8.15
N THR A 94 1.02 7.02 -7.64
CA THR A 94 1.99 5.96 -7.40
C THR A 94 2.38 5.93 -5.92
N TYR A 95 2.27 4.78 -5.31
CA TYR A 95 2.77 4.49 -3.96
C TYR A 95 4.03 3.64 -4.08
N ASP A 96 5.20 4.28 -3.89
CA ASP A 96 6.53 3.68 -4.03
C ASP A 96 7.09 3.36 -2.63
N VAL A 97 7.23 2.07 -2.32
CA VAL A 97 7.58 1.56 -0.99
C VAL A 97 8.96 0.91 -1.03
N ASP A 98 9.95 1.61 -0.46
CA ASP A 98 11.35 1.15 -0.38
C ASP A 98 11.73 0.57 1.00
N VAL A 99 10.77 0.43 1.90
CA VAL A 99 11.00 -0.03 3.28
C VAL A 99 9.89 -1.00 3.67
N THR A 100 10.21 -1.99 4.50
CA THR A 100 9.16 -2.81 5.13
C THR A 100 8.28 -1.93 6.00
N ASP A 101 6.99 -1.96 5.74
CA ASP A 101 6.01 -1.10 6.39
C ASP A 101 4.71 -1.85 6.66
N THR A 102 3.97 -1.39 7.66
CA THR A 102 2.61 -1.84 7.97
C THR A 102 1.67 -0.64 7.90
N ILE A 103 0.58 -0.78 7.16
CA ILE A 103 -0.49 0.21 7.08
C ILE A 103 -1.84 -0.46 7.40
N GLN A 104 -2.83 0.32 7.82
CA GLN A 104 -4.14 -0.21 8.19
C GLN A 104 -4.86 -0.77 6.97
N SER A 105 -4.99 0.01 5.89
CA SER A 105 -5.61 -0.44 4.65
C SER A 105 -4.94 0.15 3.41
N LEU A 106 -5.13 -0.52 2.26
CA LEU A 106 -4.67 -0.06 0.95
C LEU A 106 -5.81 -0.18 -0.06
N SER A 107 -6.13 0.94 -0.70
CA SER A 107 -7.19 0.97 -1.72
C SER A 107 -6.84 1.92 -2.86
N GLY A 108 -7.58 1.81 -3.98
CA GLY A 108 -7.53 2.74 -5.10
C GLY A 108 -7.02 2.15 -6.41
N SER A 109 -6.87 3.01 -7.41
CA SER A 109 -6.53 2.63 -8.78
C SER A 109 -5.10 2.97 -9.21
N GLY A 110 -4.34 3.57 -8.31
CA GLY A 110 -2.94 3.95 -8.56
C GLY A 110 -1.98 2.77 -8.53
N ALA A 111 -0.81 2.95 -9.13
CA ALA A 111 0.25 1.95 -9.09
C ALA A 111 0.85 1.81 -7.67
N VAL A 112 1.27 0.60 -7.34
CA VAL A 112 2.07 0.32 -6.13
C VAL A 112 3.38 -0.31 -6.56
N GLU A 113 4.51 0.23 -6.09
CA GLU A 113 5.83 -0.29 -6.40
C GLU A 113 6.48 -0.80 -5.10
N LEU A 114 6.86 -2.08 -5.07
CA LEU A 114 7.47 -2.72 -3.90
C LEU A 114 8.94 -3.01 -4.18
N ALA A 115 9.83 -2.34 -3.46
CA ALA A 115 11.28 -2.55 -3.62
C ALA A 115 11.70 -3.97 -3.20
N SER A 116 12.88 -4.37 -3.64
CA SER A 116 13.43 -5.70 -3.31
C SER A 116 13.67 -5.87 -1.81
N GLY A 117 13.27 -7.02 -1.27
CA GLY A 117 13.54 -7.43 0.11
C GLY A 117 12.67 -6.76 1.16
N ILE A 118 11.63 -6.02 0.74
CA ILE A 118 10.65 -5.44 1.68
C ILE A 118 9.36 -6.25 1.69
N THR A 119 8.60 -6.09 2.75
CA THR A 119 7.20 -6.55 2.84
C THR A 119 6.31 -5.37 3.18
N LEU A 120 5.27 -5.17 2.38
CA LEU A 120 4.15 -4.28 2.72
C LEU A 120 3.05 -5.11 3.37
N THR A 121 2.76 -4.84 4.63
CA THR A 121 1.67 -5.46 5.37
C THR A 121 0.45 -4.55 5.36
N THR A 122 -0.72 -5.07 5.01
CA THR A 122 -1.97 -4.30 4.98
C THR A 122 -3.18 -5.18 5.30
N GLY A 123 -4.21 -4.59 5.83
CA GLY A 123 -5.53 -5.19 6.04
C GLY A 123 -6.07 -4.97 7.44
N ASP A 124 -7.32 -4.55 7.48
CA ASP A 124 -8.12 -4.33 8.67
C ASP A 124 -9.37 -5.24 8.70
N SER A 125 -10.48 -4.79 9.26
CA SER A 125 -11.77 -5.49 9.24
C SER A 125 -12.70 -5.03 8.11
N GLY A 126 -12.31 -4.01 7.34
CA GLY A 126 -13.03 -3.47 6.20
C GLY A 126 -12.75 -4.23 4.91
N ASP A 127 -13.52 -3.91 3.89
CA ASP A 127 -13.32 -4.46 2.54
C ASP A 127 -12.72 -3.37 1.64
N ASP A 128 -11.54 -3.67 1.09
CA ASP A 128 -10.76 -2.76 0.27
C ASP A 128 -10.54 -3.30 -1.15
N THR A 129 -10.32 -2.40 -2.10
CA THR A 129 -10.02 -2.77 -3.49
C THR A 129 -8.80 -2.01 -4.00
N VAL A 130 -7.79 -2.75 -4.43
CA VAL A 130 -6.67 -2.26 -5.22
C VAL A 130 -6.93 -2.65 -6.68
N SER A 131 -7.27 -1.66 -7.49
CA SER A 131 -7.51 -1.86 -8.92
C SER A 131 -6.32 -1.46 -9.79
N GLY A 132 -5.35 -0.79 -9.22
CA GLY A 132 -4.06 -0.51 -9.84
C GLY A 132 -3.16 -1.74 -9.92
N VAL A 133 -2.05 -1.60 -10.60
CA VAL A 133 -1.02 -2.64 -10.70
C VAL A 133 -0.09 -2.55 -9.50
N ILE A 134 0.13 -3.69 -8.83
CA ILE A 134 1.21 -3.84 -7.86
C ILE A 134 2.39 -4.47 -8.61
N SER A 135 3.56 -3.86 -8.51
CA SER A 135 4.78 -4.22 -9.22
C SER A 135 6.01 -4.24 -8.31
N GLY A 136 7.15 -4.69 -8.83
CA GLY A 136 8.40 -4.77 -8.10
C GLY A 136 8.78 -6.19 -7.67
N THR A 137 9.72 -6.31 -6.73
CA THR A 137 10.22 -7.61 -6.26
C THR A 137 10.05 -7.80 -4.76
N GLY A 138 9.38 -6.88 -4.08
CA GLY A 138 8.97 -6.99 -2.69
C GLY A 138 7.75 -7.88 -2.50
N SER A 139 7.45 -8.22 -1.27
CA SER A 139 6.36 -9.10 -0.85
C SER A 139 5.19 -8.31 -0.30
N LEU A 140 4.02 -8.93 -0.29
CA LEU A 140 2.81 -8.37 0.30
C LEU A 140 2.23 -9.33 1.33
N GLU A 141 1.82 -8.80 2.48
CA GLU A 141 1.10 -9.54 3.51
C GLU A 141 -0.28 -8.94 3.73
N LYS A 142 -1.32 -9.76 3.55
CA LYS A 142 -2.72 -9.45 3.91
C LYS A 142 -3.01 -9.93 5.31
N THR A 143 -3.31 -8.98 6.21
CA THR A 143 -3.74 -9.21 7.58
C THR A 143 -5.21 -8.79 7.78
N GLY A 144 -5.69 -8.76 9.04
CA GLY A 144 -7.05 -8.35 9.35
C GLY A 144 -8.12 -9.29 8.81
N SER A 145 -9.37 -9.13 9.27
CA SER A 145 -10.48 -10.04 8.97
C SER A 145 -11.30 -9.68 7.72
N GLY A 146 -11.10 -8.50 7.17
CA GLY A 146 -11.81 -8.02 5.98
C GLY A 146 -11.32 -8.62 4.67
N THR A 147 -11.93 -8.20 3.56
CA THR A 147 -11.58 -8.63 2.21
C THR A 147 -10.69 -7.59 1.53
N LEU A 148 -9.52 -8.01 1.05
CA LEU A 148 -8.71 -7.21 0.13
C LEU A 148 -8.89 -7.75 -1.29
N THR A 149 -9.44 -6.94 -2.19
CA THR A 149 -9.66 -7.34 -3.59
C THR A 149 -8.55 -6.80 -4.48
N PHE A 150 -7.88 -7.69 -5.20
CA PHE A 150 -6.97 -7.33 -6.28
C PHE A 150 -7.66 -7.50 -7.62
N SER A 151 -7.92 -6.38 -8.33
CA SER A 151 -8.55 -6.41 -9.64
C SER A 151 -7.61 -6.00 -10.78
N GLY A 152 -6.41 -5.54 -10.47
CA GLY A 152 -5.35 -5.28 -11.46
C GLY A 152 -4.60 -6.52 -11.89
N SER A 153 -3.82 -6.41 -12.98
CA SER A 153 -2.86 -7.44 -13.39
C SER A 153 -1.54 -7.17 -12.68
N ASN A 154 -1.34 -7.79 -11.52
CA ASN A 154 -0.18 -7.55 -10.68
C ASN A 154 1.05 -8.28 -11.20
N THR A 155 2.20 -7.64 -11.08
CA THR A 155 3.47 -8.11 -11.65
C THR A 155 4.61 -8.18 -10.62
N TYR A 156 4.32 -7.94 -9.32
CA TYR A 156 5.34 -8.12 -8.29
C TYR A 156 5.69 -9.60 -8.14
N THR A 157 6.95 -9.87 -7.86
CA THR A 157 7.49 -11.24 -7.86
C THR A 157 7.86 -11.76 -6.47
N GLY A 158 7.64 -10.96 -5.43
CA GLY A 158 7.76 -11.43 -4.06
C GLY A 158 6.52 -12.22 -3.61
N ASP A 159 6.58 -12.81 -2.43
CA ASP A 159 5.53 -13.65 -1.89
C ASP A 159 4.25 -12.86 -1.59
N THR A 160 3.12 -13.51 -1.72
CA THR A 160 1.82 -13.06 -1.23
C THR A 160 1.42 -13.89 -0.03
N THR A 161 1.47 -13.31 1.17
CA THR A 161 1.05 -13.99 2.39
C THR A 161 -0.36 -13.55 2.78
N ILE A 162 -1.26 -14.50 2.97
CA ILE A 162 -2.62 -14.28 3.50
C ILE A 162 -2.63 -14.79 4.93
N SER A 163 -2.38 -13.91 5.89
CA SER A 163 -2.30 -14.25 7.32
C SER A 163 -3.69 -14.36 7.94
N ALA A 164 -4.66 -13.54 7.49
CA ALA A 164 -6.05 -13.58 7.97
C ALA A 164 -7.01 -12.94 6.94
N GLY A 165 -8.33 -13.15 7.15
CA GLY A 165 -9.38 -12.63 6.27
C GLY A 165 -9.35 -13.23 4.88
N THR A 166 -9.76 -12.44 3.88
CA THR A 166 -9.86 -12.89 2.49
C THR A 166 -8.98 -12.03 1.58
N LEU A 167 -8.15 -12.67 0.78
CA LEU A 167 -7.62 -12.07 -0.45
C LEU A 167 -8.48 -12.53 -1.62
N LYS A 168 -9.18 -11.60 -2.25
CA LYS A 168 -10.01 -11.85 -3.42
C LYS A 168 -9.26 -11.44 -4.69
N LEU A 169 -9.11 -12.36 -5.63
CA LEU A 169 -8.44 -12.11 -6.90
C LEU A 169 -9.45 -12.10 -8.04
N THR A 170 -9.72 -10.92 -8.58
CA THR A 170 -10.51 -10.73 -9.80
C THR A 170 -9.64 -10.29 -10.99
N GLY A 171 -8.37 -9.94 -10.72
CA GLY A 171 -7.28 -9.73 -11.65
C GLY A 171 -6.33 -10.93 -11.68
N THR A 172 -5.01 -10.68 -11.78
CA THR A 172 -3.98 -11.71 -11.78
C THR A 172 -2.83 -11.37 -10.83
N LEU A 173 -2.10 -12.39 -10.38
CA LEU A 173 -0.76 -12.28 -9.80
C LEU A 173 0.30 -12.58 -10.85
N ALA A 174 1.58 -12.37 -10.56
CA ALA A 174 2.66 -12.82 -11.43
C ALA A 174 2.83 -14.35 -11.35
N ASP A 175 3.14 -15.00 -12.45
CA ASP A 175 3.36 -16.46 -12.52
C ASP A 175 4.50 -16.95 -11.60
N THR A 176 5.33 -16.03 -11.12
CA THR A 176 6.47 -16.28 -10.23
C THR A 176 6.17 -15.99 -8.75
N THR A 177 4.95 -15.63 -8.41
CA THR A 177 4.56 -15.31 -7.03
C THR A 177 4.21 -16.59 -6.26
N ASP A 178 4.78 -16.76 -5.07
CA ASP A 178 4.35 -17.77 -4.11
C ASP A 178 3.18 -17.24 -3.28
N VAL A 179 2.13 -18.05 -3.11
CA VAL A 179 0.99 -17.73 -2.24
C VAL A 179 1.03 -18.60 -0.99
N ILE A 180 1.17 -17.95 0.17
CA ILE A 180 1.19 -18.58 1.50
C ILE A 180 -0.13 -18.24 2.19
N ASN A 181 -1.07 -19.20 2.23
CA ASN A 181 -2.44 -18.93 2.66
C ASN A 181 -2.75 -19.54 4.03
N SER A 182 -3.05 -18.69 5.02
CA SER A 182 -3.62 -19.06 6.32
C SER A 182 -5.04 -18.53 6.55
N GLY A 183 -5.53 -17.68 5.62
CA GLY A 183 -6.89 -17.14 5.60
C GLY A 183 -7.76 -17.79 4.52
N THR A 184 -8.37 -16.97 3.67
CA THR A 184 -9.11 -17.38 2.47
C THR A 184 -8.49 -16.76 1.23
N TYR A 185 -8.18 -17.57 0.24
CA TYR A 185 -7.78 -17.13 -1.10
C TYR A 185 -8.95 -17.37 -2.06
N ASP A 186 -9.69 -16.31 -2.40
CA ASP A 186 -10.89 -16.32 -3.26
C ASP A 186 -10.48 -15.91 -4.69
N VAL A 187 -10.54 -16.83 -5.63
CA VAL A 187 -10.04 -16.66 -7.00
C VAL A 187 -11.21 -16.64 -7.98
N ASP A 188 -11.52 -15.47 -8.49
CA ASP A 188 -12.60 -15.21 -9.45
C ASP A 188 -12.11 -15.03 -10.89
N ALA A 189 -10.81 -15.06 -11.13
CA ALA A 189 -10.19 -15.03 -12.46
C ALA A 189 -9.20 -16.17 -12.61
N SER A 190 -9.13 -16.78 -13.81
CA SER A 190 -8.11 -17.82 -14.05
C SER A 190 -6.73 -17.21 -13.98
N ASP A 191 -5.84 -17.84 -13.23
CA ASP A 191 -4.51 -17.33 -12.94
C ASP A 191 -3.47 -18.46 -12.85
N THR A 192 -2.20 -18.09 -12.99
CA THR A 192 -1.06 -18.96 -12.75
C THR A 192 -0.18 -18.33 -11.68
N ILE A 193 0.21 -19.11 -10.69
CA ILE A 193 1.15 -18.70 -9.62
C ILE A 193 2.27 -19.73 -9.52
N GLN A 194 3.40 -19.39 -8.92
CA GLN A 194 4.51 -20.32 -8.76
C GLN A 194 4.13 -21.46 -7.82
N SER A 195 3.68 -21.16 -6.61
CA SER A 195 3.26 -22.17 -5.64
C SER A 195 2.10 -21.70 -4.78
N LEU A 196 1.40 -22.65 -4.18
CA LEU A 196 0.35 -22.43 -3.19
C LEU A 196 0.60 -23.32 -1.97
N SER A 197 0.72 -22.71 -0.81
CA SER A 197 0.99 -23.40 0.46
C SER A 197 0.14 -22.82 1.59
N GLY A 198 0.19 -23.50 2.77
CA GLY A 198 -0.54 -23.07 3.95
C GLY A 198 -1.76 -23.91 4.24
N SER A 199 -2.53 -23.52 5.27
CA SER A 199 -3.71 -24.29 5.76
C SER A 199 -5.03 -23.56 5.55
N GLY A 200 -5.01 -22.40 4.90
CA GLY A 200 -6.20 -21.59 4.63
C GLY A 200 -7.11 -22.19 3.56
N ALA A 201 -8.32 -21.65 3.46
CA ALA A 201 -9.28 -22.04 2.44
C ALA A 201 -8.87 -21.48 1.07
N VAL A 202 -9.20 -22.21 -0.01
CA VAL A 202 -9.09 -21.73 -1.38
C VAL A 202 -10.47 -21.88 -2.02
N GLU A 203 -11.00 -20.78 -2.53
CA GLU A 203 -12.30 -20.72 -3.19
C GLU A 203 -12.08 -20.39 -4.68
N LEU A 204 -12.63 -21.20 -5.56
CA LEU A 204 -12.57 -20.98 -7.00
C LEU A 204 -13.96 -20.73 -7.56
N ALA A 205 -14.15 -19.61 -8.25
CA ALA A 205 -15.41 -19.35 -8.94
C ALA A 205 -15.67 -20.38 -10.05
N SER A 206 -16.93 -20.52 -10.44
CA SER A 206 -17.30 -21.50 -11.47
C SER A 206 -16.60 -21.23 -12.81
N GLY A 207 -15.93 -22.25 -13.34
CA GLY A 207 -15.22 -22.18 -14.63
C GLY A 207 -13.83 -21.54 -14.54
N ILE A 208 -13.36 -21.22 -13.35
CA ILE A 208 -12.02 -20.66 -13.12
C ILE A 208 -11.01 -21.78 -12.89
N THR A 209 -9.80 -21.57 -13.40
CA THR A 209 -8.65 -22.43 -13.17
C THR A 209 -7.54 -21.67 -12.48
N LEU A 210 -7.09 -22.15 -11.34
CA LEU A 210 -5.85 -21.73 -10.71
C LEU A 210 -4.79 -22.79 -11.02
N THR A 211 -3.72 -22.36 -11.68
CA THR A 211 -2.57 -23.23 -12.02
C THR A 211 -1.42 -22.92 -11.07
N THR A 212 -0.81 -23.94 -10.50
CA THR A 212 0.45 -23.80 -9.76
C THR A 212 1.56 -24.42 -10.60
N GLY A 213 2.61 -23.64 -10.88
CA GLY A 213 3.68 -24.02 -11.78
C GLY A 213 4.98 -24.43 -11.09
N ASP A 214 4.93 -24.78 -9.78
CA ASP A 214 6.14 -25.20 -9.07
C ASP A 214 6.75 -26.43 -9.74
N SER A 215 7.98 -26.26 -10.25
CA SER A 215 8.83 -27.36 -10.71
C SER A 215 9.68 -27.93 -9.55
N GLY A 216 9.31 -27.63 -8.33
CA GLY A 216 9.98 -28.08 -7.11
C GLY A 216 9.76 -29.57 -6.84
N ASP A 217 10.77 -30.18 -6.27
CA ASP A 217 10.92 -31.58 -5.89
C ASP A 217 9.85 -32.08 -4.90
#